data_be37a2a59a9f703719a84b5ac6fe6591
#
_entry.id   be37a2a59a9f703719a84b5ac6fe6591
#
_cell.length_a   1.000
_cell.length_b   1.000
_cell.length_c   1.000
_cell.angle_alpha   90.00
_cell.angle_beta   90.00
_cell.angle_gamma   90.00
#
_symmetry.space_group_name_H-M   'P 1'
#
loop_
_entity.id
_entity.type
_entity.pdbx_description
1 polymer ?
#
loop_
_entity_poly.entity_id
_entity_poly.type
_entity_poly.pdbx_seq_one_letter_code
_entity_poly.pdbx_strand_id
1 'polypeptide(L)'
;VVPGIHHVPYNDLEATKKCVGDRTAAILVEPIKGEGGVRPATQEFLSGLRALADERGCLLIFDEIQTGMGRTGALFAYEKYGVVPDIMTLAKALGNGIPIGAMLTRNEIAAALVPGTHGSTFGGNPLATACGAAVMSELTEGGVLAQAEQTGKQLGERLDAMATRLGAARVVEARGVG
;
A
#
# COMPACT_ATOMS: atom_id res chain seq x y z
N VAL A 1 -3.68 15.83 16.49
CA VAL A 1 -2.85 14.63 16.24
C VAL A 1 -3.04 13.70 17.43
N VAL A 2 -3.27 12.43 17.20
CA VAL A 2 -3.38 11.42 18.26
C VAL A 2 -2.03 11.32 18.96
N PRO A 3 -1.98 11.36 20.32
CA PRO A 3 -0.73 11.22 21.05
C PRO A 3 -0.02 9.89 20.71
N GLY A 4 1.31 9.92 20.60
CA GLY A 4 2.12 8.74 20.28
C GLY A 4 2.27 8.45 18.79
N ILE A 5 1.67 9.24 17.90
CA ILE A 5 1.92 9.14 16.45
C ILE A 5 2.89 10.25 16.05
N HIS A 6 3.98 9.84 15.42
CA HIS A 6 5.03 10.72 14.91
C HIS A 6 5.11 10.62 13.39
N HIS A 7 5.24 11.77 12.73
CA HIS A 7 5.37 11.84 11.28
C HIS A 7 6.82 12.16 10.92
N VAL A 8 7.33 11.47 9.91
CA VAL A 8 8.67 11.69 9.35
C VAL A 8 8.57 11.99 7.85
N PRO A 9 9.53 12.67 7.24
CA PRO A 9 9.53 12.88 5.79
C PRO A 9 9.55 11.53 5.05
N TYR A 10 8.77 11.46 3.98
CA TYR A 10 8.69 10.26 3.14
C TYR A 10 9.99 10.08 2.35
N ASN A 11 10.45 8.84 2.21
CA ASN A 11 11.75 8.46 1.63
C ASN A 11 12.97 8.98 2.44
N ASP A 12 12.79 9.35 3.70
CA ASP A 12 13.89 9.73 4.60
C ASP A 12 14.08 8.64 5.68
N LEU A 13 14.94 7.67 5.37
CA LEU A 13 15.24 6.55 6.27
C LEU A 13 15.99 7.06 7.54
N GLU A 14 16.84 8.05 7.42
CA GLU A 14 17.61 8.58 8.55
C GLU A 14 16.73 9.35 9.55
N ALA A 15 15.75 10.11 9.06
CA ALA A 15 14.74 10.70 9.93
C ALA A 15 13.91 9.62 10.63
N THR A 16 13.56 8.55 9.91
CA THR A 16 12.81 7.42 10.48
C THR A 16 13.61 6.71 11.58
N LYS A 17 14.89 6.41 11.35
CA LYS A 17 15.79 5.80 12.35
C LYS A 17 15.88 6.61 13.64
N LYS A 18 15.93 7.95 13.51
CA LYS A 18 15.96 8.85 14.68
C LYS A 18 14.66 8.87 15.47
N CYS A 19 13.54 8.59 14.81
CA CYS A 19 12.22 8.62 15.42
C CYS A 19 11.83 7.28 16.06
N VAL A 20 12.31 6.16 15.50
CA VAL A 20 12.01 4.80 15.97
C VAL A 20 12.88 4.45 17.18
N GLY A 21 12.25 4.07 18.28
CA GLY A 21 12.93 3.68 19.53
C GLY A 21 12.19 2.54 20.24
N ASP A 22 12.62 2.19 21.44
CA ASP A 22 12.15 1.02 22.21
C ASP A 22 10.65 1.05 22.55
N ARG A 23 10.00 2.21 22.41
CA ARG A 23 8.55 2.36 22.63
C ARG A 23 7.77 2.42 21.31
N THR A 24 8.40 2.19 20.19
CA THR A 24 7.73 2.19 18.89
C THR A 24 7.06 0.84 18.66
N ALA A 25 5.75 0.83 18.54
CA ALA A 25 4.99 -0.39 18.27
C ALA A 25 5.01 -0.75 16.78
N ALA A 26 4.96 0.23 15.89
CA ALA A 26 4.89 -0.01 14.46
C ALA A 26 5.39 1.18 13.63
N ILE A 27 5.80 0.88 12.41
CA ILE A 27 6.05 1.83 11.32
C ILE A 27 4.94 1.64 10.29
N LEU A 28 4.14 2.69 10.03
CA LEU A 28 3.06 2.67 9.04
C LEU A 28 3.47 3.49 7.82
N VAL A 29 3.36 2.90 6.63
CA VAL A 29 3.73 3.56 5.38
C VAL A 29 2.86 3.09 4.21
N GLU A 30 2.53 3.99 3.29
CA GLU A 30 2.02 3.63 1.95
C GLU A 30 3.24 3.27 1.06
N PRO A 31 3.25 2.13 0.34
CA PRO A 31 4.33 1.82 -0.62
C PRO A 31 4.42 2.87 -1.75
N ILE A 32 3.31 3.44 -2.12
CA ILE A 32 3.21 4.60 -3.01
C ILE A 32 2.25 5.57 -2.35
N LYS A 33 2.73 6.75 -1.99
CA LYS A 33 1.91 7.78 -1.37
C LYS A 33 0.93 8.35 -2.39
N GLY A 34 -0.35 7.98 -2.28
CA GLY A 34 -1.37 8.31 -3.26
C GLY A 34 -1.81 9.77 -3.20
N GLU A 35 -2.55 10.15 -2.19
CA GLU A 35 -3.09 11.51 -1.99
C GLU A 35 -1.99 12.58 -1.86
N GLY A 36 -0.80 12.19 -1.47
CA GLY A 36 0.38 13.07 -1.36
C GLY A 36 1.10 13.34 -2.68
N GLY A 37 0.48 13.08 -3.84
CA GLY A 37 0.98 13.41 -5.16
C GLY A 37 1.61 12.25 -5.92
N VAL A 38 1.11 11.02 -5.72
CA VAL A 38 1.56 9.79 -6.38
C VAL A 38 3.10 9.65 -6.31
N ARG A 39 3.60 9.54 -5.09
CA ARG A 39 5.04 9.44 -4.84
C ARG A 39 5.41 8.01 -4.46
N PRO A 40 6.10 7.26 -5.32
CA PRO A 40 6.61 5.94 -4.99
C PRO A 40 7.67 6.01 -3.88
N ALA A 41 7.67 5.01 -3.00
CA ALA A 41 8.82 4.79 -2.13
C ALA A 41 10.02 4.32 -2.96
N THR A 42 11.22 4.64 -2.51
CA THR A 42 12.40 4.01 -3.09
C THR A 42 12.57 2.59 -2.53
N GLN A 43 13.23 1.73 -3.30
CA GLN A 43 13.54 0.37 -2.85
C GLN A 43 14.35 0.38 -1.55
N GLU A 44 15.33 1.27 -1.47
CA GLU A 44 16.21 1.42 -0.31
C GLU A 44 15.43 1.84 0.93
N PHE A 45 14.44 2.73 0.76
CA PHE A 45 13.60 3.18 1.87
C PHE A 45 12.77 2.04 2.44
N LEU A 46 12.01 1.31 1.61
CA LEU A 46 11.17 0.22 2.11
C LEU A 46 12.00 -0.94 2.68
N SER A 47 13.09 -1.31 2.01
CA SER A 47 14.01 -2.34 2.54
C SER A 47 14.66 -1.89 3.86
N GLY A 48 15.00 -0.61 3.97
CA GLY A 48 15.53 -0.02 5.19
C GLY A 48 14.51 0.02 6.33
N LEU A 49 13.22 0.30 6.03
CA LEU A 49 12.14 0.24 7.02
C LEU A 49 11.94 -1.19 7.54
N ARG A 50 12.00 -2.20 6.66
CA ARG A 50 11.91 -3.60 7.07
C ARG A 50 13.06 -3.98 8.00
N ALA A 51 14.29 -3.67 7.61
CA ALA A 51 15.47 -3.95 8.43
C ALA A 51 15.41 -3.24 9.79
N LEU A 52 14.97 -1.97 9.80
CA LEU A 52 14.80 -1.20 11.03
C LEU A 52 13.72 -1.79 11.94
N ALA A 53 12.59 -2.21 11.36
CA ALA A 53 11.50 -2.82 12.12
C ALA A 53 11.97 -4.14 12.76
N ASP A 54 12.70 -4.97 12.02
CA ASP A 54 13.29 -6.22 12.52
C ASP A 54 14.32 -5.97 13.63
N GLU A 55 15.21 -4.99 13.45
CA GLU A 55 16.22 -4.59 14.45
C GLU A 55 15.57 -4.12 15.76
N ARG A 56 14.50 -3.34 15.67
CA ARG A 56 13.83 -2.73 16.82
C ARG A 56 12.70 -3.57 17.41
N GLY A 57 12.36 -4.69 16.78
CA GLY A 57 11.26 -5.54 17.21
C GLY A 57 9.87 -4.88 17.12
N CYS A 58 9.71 -3.92 16.20
CA CYS A 58 8.42 -3.29 15.93
C CYS A 58 7.81 -3.78 14.61
N LEU A 59 6.51 -3.55 14.40
CA LEU A 59 5.82 -4.03 13.21
C LEU A 59 6.01 -3.07 12.03
N LEU A 60 6.12 -3.62 10.82
CA LEU A 60 6.01 -2.87 9.57
C LEU A 60 4.60 -3.04 9.00
N ILE A 61 3.88 -1.95 8.83
CA ILE A 61 2.51 -1.92 8.32
C ILE A 61 2.51 -1.22 6.96
N PHE A 62 2.02 -1.91 5.93
CA PHE A 62 1.77 -1.29 4.64
C PHE A 62 0.29 -0.91 4.49
N ASP A 63 0.05 0.37 4.24
CA ASP A 63 -1.25 0.83 3.79
C ASP A 63 -1.36 0.63 2.28
N GLU A 64 -2.01 -0.45 1.90
CA GLU A 64 -2.31 -0.79 0.50
C GLU A 64 -3.77 -0.49 0.13
N ILE A 65 -4.43 0.38 0.87
CA ILE A 65 -5.81 0.79 0.59
C ILE A 65 -5.95 1.36 -0.84
N GLN A 66 -4.93 2.05 -1.33
CA GLN A 66 -4.91 2.60 -2.68
C GLN A 66 -4.04 1.80 -3.65
N THR A 67 -2.95 1.23 -3.19
CA THR A 67 -1.95 0.56 -4.03
C THR A 67 -2.25 -0.90 -4.31
N GLY A 68 -3.01 -1.55 -3.42
CA GLY A 68 -3.40 -2.95 -3.58
C GLY A 68 -4.46 -3.19 -4.64
N MET A 69 -4.88 -4.43 -4.74
CA MET A 69 -5.95 -4.89 -5.63
C MET A 69 -5.68 -4.60 -7.11
N GLY A 70 -4.45 -4.88 -7.55
CA GLY A 70 -4.07 -4.78 -8.95
C GLY A 70 -3.72 -3.37 -9.45
N ARG A 71 -3.87 -2.33 -8.63
CA ARG A 71 -3.70 -0.93 -9.04
C ARG A 71 -2.32 -0.61 -9.61
N THR A 72 -1.29 -1.29 -9.15
CA THR A 72 0.10 -1.09 -9.57
C THR A 72 0.58 -2.08 -10.65
N GLY A 73 -0.33 -2.93 -11.16
CA GLY A 73 0.00 -4.02 -12.08
C GLY A 73 0.44 -5.31 -11.38
N ALA A 74 0.68 -5.29 -10.07
CA ALA A 74 0.79 -6.47 -9.21
C ALA A 74 -0.45 -6.57 -8.33
N LEU A 75 -0.75 -7.72 -7.75
CA LEU A 75 -1.92 -7.87 -6.86
C LEU A 75 -1.81 -6.92 -5.68
N PHE A 76 -0.61 -6.84 -5.09
CA PHE A 76 -0.26 -5.88 -4.04
C PHE A 76 1.07 -5.18 -4.37
N ALA A 77 1.20 -3.92 -3.98
CA ALA A 77 2.41 -3.15 -4.29
C ALA A 77 3.67 -3.70 -3.61
N TYR A 78 3.54 -4.32 -2.42
CA TYR A 78 4.68 -4.91 -1.72
C TYR A 78 5.43 -5.94 -2.56
N GLU A 79 4.74 -6.65 -3.46
CA GLU A 79 5.33 -7.66 -4.35
C GLU A 79 6.37 -7.05 -5.29
N LYS A 80 6.13 -5.82 -5.77
CA LYS A 80 7.08 -5.10 -6.65
C LYS A 80 8.37 -4.73 -5.93
N TYR A 81 8.30 -4.50 -4.63
CA TYR A 81 9.45 -4.14 -3.80
C TYR A 81 10.12 -5.35 -3.15
N GLY A 82 9.49 -6.52 -3.16
CA GLY A 82 9.98 -7.70 -2.46
C GLY A 82 10.11 -7.51 -0.94
N VAL A 83 9.35 -6.57 -0.37
CA VAL A 83 9.38 -6.23 1.06
C VAL A 83 8.06 -6.63 1.69
N VAL A 84 8.06 -7.71 2.46
CA VAL A 84 6.84 -8.25 3.09
C VAL A 84 6.54 -7.49 4.38
N PRO A 85 5.36 -6.84 4.51
CA PRO A 85 4.96 -6.20 5.75
C PRO A 85 4.47 -7.23 6.77
N ASP A 86 4.40 -6.85 8.04
CA ASP A 86 3.78 -7.64 9.10
C ASP A 86 2.25 -7.53 9.07
N ILE A 87 1.77 -6.34 8.71
CA ILE A 87 0.34 -6.04 8.55
C ILE A 87 0.14 -5.30 7.23
N MET A 88 -0.94 -5.62 6.53
CA MET A 88 -1.37 -4.91 5.33
C MET A 88 -2.83 -4.53 5.45
N THR A 89 -3.17 -3.29 5.06
CA THR A 89 -4.56 -2.82 5.04
C THR A 89 -5.06 -2.66 3.60
N LEU A 90 -6.31 -3.07 3.36
CA LEU A 90 -6.97 -3.02 2.06
C LEU A 90 -8.35 -2.36 2.20
N ALA A 91 -8.77 -1.62 1.17
CA ALA A 91 -10.14 -1.12 1.01
C ALA A 91 -10.38 -0.75 -0.47
N LYS A 92 -11.11 0.31 -0.74
CA LYS A 92 -11.35 0.89 -2.08
C LYS A 92 -11.66 -0.18 -3.14
N ALA A 93 -10.68 -0.53 -3.98
CA ALA A 93 -10.84 -1.50 -5.06
C ALA A 93 -11.20 -2.92 -4.57
N LEU A 94 -10.97 -3.25 -3.29
CA LEU A 94 -11.37 -4.53 -2.71
C LEU A 94 -12.86 -4.82 -2.89
N GLY A 95 -13.71 -3.81 -2.72
CA GLY A 95 -15.16 -3.96 -2.89
C GLY A 95 -15.68 -3.45 -4.23
N ASN A 96 -14.83 -2.82 -5.06
CA ASN A 96 -15.17 -2.24 -6.36
C ASN A 96 -16.47 -1.39 -6.34
N GLY A 97 -16.59 -0.52 -5.32
CA GLY A 97 -17.74 0.35 -5.10
C GLY A 97 -18.60 -0.03 -3.88
N ILE A 98 -18.50 -1.26 -3.39
CA ILE A 98 -19.12 -1.67 -2.13
C ILE A 98 -18.18 -1.36 -0.97
N PRO A 99 -18.66 -0.67 0.10
CA PRO A 99 -17.82 -0.35 1.26
C PRO A 99 -17.34 -1.61 1.98
N ILE A 100 -16.04 -1.84 1.96
CA ILE A 100 -15.37 -2.92 2.68
C ILE A 100 -13.92 -2.51 2.97
N GLY A 101 -13.39 -2.93 4.10
CA GLY A 101 -11.98 -2.88 4.42
C GLY A 101 -11.52 -4.22 4.97
N ALA A 102 -10.25 -4.52 4.81
CA ALA A 102 -9.62 -5.70 5.37
C ALA A 102 -8.25 -5.35 5.94
N MET A 103 -7.87 -6.07 6.97
CA MET A 103 -6.52 -6.08 7.52
C MET A 103 -6.01 -7.52 7.43
N LEU A 104 -4.85 -7.70 6.84
CA LEU A 104 -4.18 -8.98 6.70
C LEU A 104 -2.92 -8.98 7.56
N THR A 105 -2.69 -10.09 8.25
CA THR A 105 -1.50 -10.26 9.07
C THR A 105 -1.17 -11.74 9.27
N ARG A 106 0.00 -12.02 9.85
CA ARG A 106 0.42 -13.37 10.20
C ARG A 106 -0.32 -13.88 11.45
N ASN A 107 -0.44 -15.19 11.59
CA ASN A 107 -1.17 -15.82 12.70
C ASN A 107 -0.64 -15.40 14.08
N GLU A 108 0.66 -15.23 14.22
CA GLU A 108 1.31 -14.84 15.48
C GLU A 108 0.85 -13.46 15.94
N ILE A 109 0.65 -12.53 15.00
CA ILE A 109 0.14 -11.18 15.28
C ILE A 109 -1.38 -11.22 15.46
N ALA A 110 -2.08 -11.98 14.61
CA ALA A 110 -3.53 -12.14 14.69
C ALA A 110 -4.00 -12.73 16.04
N ALA A 111 -3.16 -13.49 16.71
CA ALA A 111 -3.45 -14.06 18.03
C ALA A 111 -3.77 -12.98 19.11
N ALA A 112 -3.33 -11.73 18.90
CA ALA A 112 -3.68 -10.61 19.77
C ALA A 112 -5.11 -10.07 19.54
N LEU A 113 -5.73 -10.40 18.40
CA LEU A 113 -7.07 -9.96 18.02
C LEU A 113 -8.13 -11.00 18.45
N VAL A 114 -8.30 -11.12 19.76
CA VAL A 114 -9.28 -12.04 20.34
C VAL A 114 -10.70 -11.45 20.32
N PRO A 115 -11.76 -12.28 20.42
CA PRO A 115 -13.13 -11.80 20.51
C PRO A 115 -13.30 -10.71 21.59
N GLY A 116 -13.94 -9.60 21.21
CA GLY A 116 -14.17 -8.46 22.08
C GLY A 116 -13.12 -7.35 22.03
N THR A 117 -11.99 -7.54 21.35
CA THR A 117 -10.96 -6.50 21.20
C THR A 117 -11.30 -5.45 20.15
N HIS A 118 -12.13 -5.79 19.19
CA HIS A 118 -12.63 -4.90 18.14
C HIS A 118 -14.03 -5.32 17.71
N GLY A 119 -14.73 -4.43 16.99
CA GLY A 119 -16.05 -4.74 16.45
C GLY A 119 -16.42 -3.80 15.31
N SER A 120 -17.35 -4.27 14.47
CA SER A 120 -17.96 -3.47 13.41
C SER A 120 -19.37 -3.99 13.16
N THR A 121 -20.35 -3.09 13.12
CA THR A 121 -21.75 -3.47 12.88
C THR A 121 -21.94 -4.09 11.49
N PHE A 122 -21.28 -3.56 10.48
CA PHE A 122 -21.44 -4.02 9.08
C PHE A 122 -20.19 -4.73 8.54
N GLY A 123 -19.14 -4.85 9.32
CA GLY A 123 -17.90 -5.52 8.89
C GLY A 123 -18.15 -6.99 8.60
N GLY A 124 -17.63 -7.48 7.47
CA GLY A 124 -17.75 -8.88 7.06
C GLY A 124 -19.17 -9.29 6.63
N ASN A 125 -20.04 -8.33 6.29
CA ASN A 125 -21.39 -8.70 5.82
C ASN A 125 -21.35 -9.49 4.51
N PRO A 126 -22.31 -10.41 4.27
CA PRO A 126 -22.28 -11.34 3.16
C PRO A 126 -22.22 -10.68 1.77
N LEU A 127 -22.88 -9.53 1.58
CA LEU A 127 -22.86 -8.82 0.31
C LEU A 127 -21.45 -8.27 0.01
N ALA A 128 -20.87 -7.53 0.95
CA ALA A 128 -19.55 -6.90 0.76
C ALA A 128 -18.44 -7.96 0.58
N THR A 129 -18.49 -9.05 1.35
CA THR A 129 -17.51 -10.14 1.22
C THR A 129 -17.65 -10.91 -0.08
N ALA A 130 -18.89 -11.15 -0.57
CA ALA A 130 -19.11 -11.76 -1.88
C ALA A 130 -18.58 -10.87 -3.02
N CYS A 131 -18.79 -9.54 -2.94
CA CYS A 131 -18.20 -8.61 -3.90
C CYS A 131 -16.67 -8.63 -3.86
N GLY A 132 -16.07 -8.61 -2.67
CA GLY A 132 -14.61 -8.71 -2.53
C GLY A 132 -14.05 -10.02 -3.08
N ALA A 133 -14.72 -11.15 -2.84
CA ALA A 133 -14.33 -12.44 -3.40
C ALA A 133 -14.40 -12.45 -4.94
N ALA A 134 -15.46 -11.88 -5.54
CA ALA A 134 -15.57 -11.75 -6.98
C ALA A 134 -14.45 -10.88 -7.58
N VAL A 135 -14.13 -9.76 -6.93
CA VAL A 135 -12.98 -8.91 -7.35
C VAL A 135 -11.67 -9.68 -7.30
N MET A 136 -11.42 -10.44 -6.22
CA MET A 136 -10.21 -11.25 -6.10
C MET A 136 -10.13 -12.30 -7.22
N SER A 137 -11.22 -13.00 -7.53
CA SER A 137 -11.27 -13.99 -8.62
C SER A 137 -10.94 -13.34 -9.97
N GLU A 138 -11.53 -12.19 -10.29
CA GLU A 138 -11.22 -11.46 -11.54
C GLU A 138 -9.76 -11.03 -11.62
N LEU A 139 -9.18 -10.60 -10.51
CA LEU A 139 -7.77 -10.20 -10.48
C LEU A 139 -6.82 -11.39 -10.62
N THR A 140 -7.13 -12.53 -10.00
CA THR A 140 -6.22 -13.69 -9.97
C THR A 140 -6.40 -14.65 -11.13
N GLU A 141 -7.62 -14.76 -11.68
CA GLU A 141 -8.01 -15.76 -12.70
C GLU A 141 -8.48 -15.11 -14.01
N GLY A 142 -9.05 -13.89 -13.95
CA GLY A 142 -9.66 -13.19 -15.08
C GLY A 142 -8.65 -12.47 -16.00
N GLY A 143 -7.34 -12.50 -15.71
CA GLY A 143 -6.33 -11.84 -16.53
C GLY A 143 -6.27 -10.31 -16.39
N VAL A 144 -7.05 -9.74 -15.49
CA VAL A 144 -7.15 -8.27 -15.30
C VAL A 144 -5.81 -7.65 -14.86
N LEU A 145 -5.01 -8.37 -14.06
CA LEU A 145 -3.68 -7.88 -13.64
C LEU A 145 -2.76 -7.64 -14.82
N ALA A 146 -2.66 -8.60 -15.73
CA ALA A 146 -1.81 -8.48 -16.91
C ALA A 146 -2.28 -7.33 -17.83
N GLN A 147 -3.60 -7.17 -17.97
CA GLN A 147 -4.17 -6.05 -18.73
C GLN A 147 -3.90 -4.70 -18.06
N ALA A 148 -4.01 -4.61 -16.74
CA ALA A 148 -3.72 -3.40 -15.97
C ALA A 148 -2.24 -2.99 -16.11
N GLU A 149 -1.30 -3.94 -16.01
CA GLU A 149 0.12 -3.70 -16.20
C GLU A 149 0.43 -3.19 -17.60
N GLN A 150 -0.12 -3.85 -18.65
CA GLN A 150 0.09 -3.43 -20.03
C GLN A 150 -0.48 -2.04 -20.31
N THR A 151 -1.69 -1.75 -19.81
CA THR A 151 -2.34 -0.45 -19.99
C THR A 151 -1.59 0.65 -19.25
N GLY A 152 -1.15 0.38 -18.01
CA GLY A 152 -0.34 1.30 -17.22
C GLY A 152 0.98 1.66 -17.90
N LYS A 153 1.69 0.67 -18.45
CA LYS A 153 2.90 0.90 -19.22
C LYS A 153 2.65 1.80 -20.43
N GLN A 154 1.61 1.50 -21.23
CA GLN A 154 1.24 2.34 -22.38
C GLN A 154 0.88 3.77 -21.99
N LEU A 155 0.19 3.95 -20.87
CA LEU A 155 -0.14 5.27 -20.36
C LEU A 155 1.12 6.03 -19.95
N GLY A 156 2.04 5.39 -19.22
CA GLY A 156 3.32 5.97 -18.83
C GLY A 156 4.13 6.45 -20.04
N GLU A 157 4.31 5.60 -21.05
CA GLU A 157 5.02 5.94 -22.29
C GLU A 157 4.40 7.15 -23.00
N ARG A 158 3.06 7.25 -23.03
CA ARG A 158 2.36 8.39 -23.65
C ARG A 158 2.52 9.67 -22.84
N LEU A 159 2.51 9.57 -21.50
CA LEU A 159 2.72 10.72 -20.63
C LEU A 159 4.15 11.26 -20.72
N ASP A 160 5.14 10.39 -20.79
CA ASP A 160 6.54 10.75 -20.99
C ASP A 160 6.78 11.42 -22.35
N ALA A 161 6.20 10.87 -23.42
CA ALA A 161 6.24 11.48 -24.74
C ALA A 161 5.56 12.85 -24.77
N MET A 162 4.43 12.99 -24.05
CA MET A 162 3.74 14.28 -23.93
C MET A 162 4.59 15.30 -23.14
N ALA A 163 5.18 14.87 -22.01
CA ALA A 163 6.06 15.72 -21.19
C ALA A 163 7.26 16.21 -22.01
N THR A 164 7.89 15.33 -22.76
CA THR A 164 9.01 15.66 -23.65
C THR A 164 8.59 16.69 -24.71
N ARG A 165 7.43 16.50 -25.34
CA ARG A 165 6.92 17.40 -26.39
C ARG A 165 6.57 18.78 -25.85
N LEU A 166 6.00 18.86 -24.65
CA LEU A 166 5.56 20.14 -24.04
C LEU A 166 6.71 20.88 -23.36
N GLY A 167 7.77 20.19 -22.98
CA GLY A 167 8.96 20.73 -22.32
C GLY A 167 8.74 21.07 -20.84
N ALA A 168 9.83 21.18 -20.11
CA ALA A 168 9.86 21.36 -18.66
C ALA A 168 9.17 22.65 -18.15
N ALA A 169 8.99 23.64 -19.01
CA ALA A 169 8.26 24.87 -18.65
C ALA A 169 6.73 24.64 -18.48
N ARG A 170 6.21 23.52 -19.01
CA ARG A 170 4.77 23.17 -18.94
C ARG A 170 4.49 21.90 -18.18
N VAL A 171 5.40 20.94 -18.26
CA VAL A 171 5.30 19.65 -17.55
C VAL A 171 6.63 19.41 -16.84
N VAL A 172 6.63 19.59 -15.53
CA VAL A 172 7.83 19.43 -14.71
C VAL A 172 8.21 17.95 -14.57
N GLU A 173 7.20 17.09 -14.41
CA GLU A 173 7.40 15.67 -14.18
C GLU A 173 6.14 14.90 -14.60
N ALA A 174 6.32 13.71 -15.19
CA ALA A 174 5.30 12.68 -15.31
C ALA A 174 5.73 11.49 -14.46
N ARG A 175 4.87 11.03 -13.57
CA ARG A 175 5.18 9.89 -12.70
C ARG A 175 3.95 9.06 -12.40
N GLY A 176 4.16 7.78 -12.14
CA GLY A 176 3.11 6.83 -11.78
C GLY A 176 3.65 5.42 -11.70
N VAL A 177 2.83 4.51 -11.17
CA VAL A 177 3.08 3.06 -11.16
C VAL A 177 1.76 2.35 -11.40
N GLY A 178 1.69 1.49 -12.43
CA GLY A 178 0.49 0.76 -12.83
C GLY A 178 -0.28 1.39 -13.95
#